data_36c34a9e81f14074c883e65446d52957
#
_entry.id   36c34a9e81f14074c883e65446d52957
#
_cell.length_a   1.000
_cell.length_b   1.000
_cell.length_c   1.000
_cell.angle_alpha   90.00
_cell.angle_beta   90.00
_cell.angle_gamma   90.00
#
_symmetry.space_group_name_H-M   'P 1'
#
loop_
_entity.id
_entity.type
_entity.pdbx_description
1 polymer ?
#
loop_
_entity_poly.entity_id
_entity_poly.type
_entity_poly.pdbx_seq_one_letter_code
_entity_poly.pdbx_strand_id
1 'polypeptide(L)'
;MQTQLKPLLLLTPLVLLSGCSTVSQIASIIAPDDDPTRPAREVAVADAVPKHEPLCKYGNMPSYKVLGKSYQPMRSAVGFSESGIASWYGPNFHGKPTSCMEEYDMYKMTAAHKTLPLPSYVEVTNVENNKKVVVRVNDRGPFHEGRIIDLSYSAAWKLD
;
A
#
# COMPACT_ATOMS: atom_id res chain seq x y z
N MET A 1 7.02 -12.93 2.20
CA MET A 1 7.54 -11.57 2.38
C MET A 1 7.15 -11.07 3.76
N GLN A 2 8.12 -10.79 4.61
CA GLN A 2 7.88 -10.17 5.92
C GLN A 2 7.97 -8.64 5.77
N THR A 3 7.01 -7.92 6.33
CA THR A 3 6.92 -6.47 6.20
C THR A 3 6.71 -5.77 7.54
N GLN A 4 7.23 -4.56 7.62
CA GLN A 4 6.98 -3.61 8.72
C GLN A 4 6.10 -2.47 8.21
N LEU A 5 5.07 -2.12 8.97
CA LEU A 5 4.21 -0.98 8.71
C LEU A 5 4.43 0.10 9.77
N LYS A 6 4.76 1.31 9.33
CA LYS A 6 4.88 2.47 10.22
C LYS A 6 3.96 3.59 9.75
N PRO A 7 3.33 4.33 10.67
CA PRO A 7 2.61 5.55 10.29
C PRO A 7 3.63 6.60 9.85
N LEU A 8 3.34 7.26 8.75
CA LEU A 8 4.16 8.37 8.27
C LEU A 8 3.77 9.64 9.03
N LEU A 9 4.66 10.11 9.90
CA LEU A 9 4.53 11.38 10.57
C LEU A 9 4.90 12.49 9.60
N LEU A 10 3.97 13.39 9.28
CA LEU A 10 4.24 14.58 8.46
C LEU A 10 5.16 15.52 9.22
N LEU A 11 6.46 15.49 8.93
CA LEU A 11 7.38 16.58 9.29
C LEU A 11 7.35 17.62 8.18
N THR A 12 7.03 18.87 8.53
CA THR A 12 7.12 20.00 7.62
C THR A 12 8.57 20.22 7.21
N PRO A 13 8.90 20.31 5.91
CA PRO A 13 10.26 20.58 5.49
C PRO A 13 10.57 22.07 5.57
N LEU A 14 11.66 22.39 6.24
CA LEU A 14 12.36 23.67 6.11
C LEU A 14 13.10 23.68 4.77
N VAL A 15 12.70 24.58 3.87
CA VAL A 15 13.28 24.76 2.54
C VAL A 15 14.65 25.42 2.68
N LEU A 16 15.71 24.74 2.19
CA LEU A 16 16.94 25.39 1.78
C LEU A 16 17.23 25.03 0.32
N LEU A 17 17.24 26.06 -0.53
CA LEU A 17 17.64 26.00 -1.93
C LEU A 17 19.15 25.81 -2.03
N SER A 18 19.61 24.92 -2.88
CA SER A 18 20.56 25.24 -3.97
C SER A 18 21.17 23.96 -4.57
N GLY A 19 21.34 23.95 -5.89
CA GLY A 19 22.28 23.06 -6.56
C GLY A 19 21.74 22.35 -7.80
N CYS A 20 21.86 22.99 -8.96
CA CYS A 20 21.83 22.33 -10.28
C CYS A 20 22.92 21.27 -10.38
N SER A 21 22.57 20.06 -10.82
CA SER A 21 23.51 19.22 -11.58
C SER A 21 22.77 18.17 -12.41
N THR A 22 22.97 18.32 -13.68
CA THR A 22 22.88 17.40 -14.83
C THR A 22 22.31 15.99 -14.61
N VAL A 23 21.17 15.77 -15.26
CA VAL A 23 20.56 14.47 -15.53
C VAL A 23 21.50 13.65 -16.41
N SER A 24 22.10 12.60 -15.85
CA SER A 24 22.71 11.53 -16.63
C SER A 24 21.67 10.44 -16.84
N GLN A 25 21.16 10.33 -18.06
CA GLN A 25 20.28 9.24 -18.47
C GLN A 25 21.11 7.95 -18.54
N ILE A 26 20.89 7.05 -17.61
CA ILE A 26 21.30 5.65 -17.78
C ILE A 26 20.01 4.87 -18.08
N ALA A 27 19.77 4.65 -19.38
CA ALA A 27 18.80 3.67 -19.82
C ALA A 27 19.40 2.27 -19.54
N SER A 28 19.02 1.66 -18.43
CA SER A 28 19.27 0.23 -18.21
C SER A 28 18.24 -0.54 -19.04
N ILE A 29 18.73 -1.23 -20.06
CA ILE A 29 17.95 -2.20 -20.83
C ILE A 29 17.71 -3.39 -19.91
N ILE A 30 16.50 -3.48 -19.34
CA ILE A 30 16.05 -4.67 -18.62
C ILE A 30 15.50 -5.62 -19.67
N ALA A 31 16.02 -6.85 -19.70
CA ALA A 31 15.53 -7.91 -20.56
C ALA A 31 14.05 -8.19 -20.27
N PRO A 32 13.22 -8.52 -21.26
CA PRO A 32 11.82 -8.88 -21.03
C PRO A 32 11.77 -10.16 -20.20
N ASP A 33 11.07 -10.08 -19.08
CA ASP A 33 10.76 -11.22 -18.23
C ASP A 33 9.53 -11.92 -18.84
N ASP A 34 9.71 -13.13 -19.35
CA ASP A 34 8.72 -13.90 -20.12
C ASP A 34 7.66 -14.60 -19.24
N ASP A 35 7.29 -14.06 -18.09
CA ASP A 35 6.16 -14.53 -17.31
C ASP A 35 4.84 -14.12 -17.96
N PRO A 36 4.10 -15.05 -18.61
CA PRO A 36 2.86 -14.74 -19.32
C PRO A 36 1.70 -14.32 -18.38
N THR A 37 1.88 -14.44 -17.06
CA THR A 37 0.91 -13.99 -16.06
C THR A 37 1.22 -12.58 -15.55
N ARG A 38 2.34 -12.03 -15.95
CA ARG A 38 2.82 -10.71 -15.57
C ARG A 38 2.22 -9.67 -16.51
N PRO A 39 1.42 -8.71 -16.02
CA PRO A 39 0.97 -7.63 -16.88
C PRO A 39 2.17 -6.86 -17.41
N ALA A 40 2.29 -6.79 -18.74
CA ALA A 40 3.42 -6.25 -19.51
C ALA A 40 3.56 -4.71 -19.37
N ARG A 41 3.52 -4.16 -18.17
CA ARG A 41 3.74 -2.74 -17.95
C ARG A 41 4.58 -2.53 -16.70
N GLU A 42 5.85 -2.33 -16.91
CA GLU A 42 6.78 -1.71 -15.98
C GLU A 42 6.32 -0.24 -15.79
N VAL A 43 5.36 -0.05 -14.89
CA VAL A 43 4.88 1.28 -14.56
C VAL A 43 5.71 1.75 -13.38
N ALA A 44 6.60 2.71 -13.62
CA ALA A 44 7.22 3.50 -12.57
C ALA A 44 6.11 4.32 -11.86
N VAL A 45 5.28 3.65 -11.07
CA VAL A 45 4.21 4.29 -10.30
C VAL A 45 4.85 5.00 -9.13
N ALA A 46 4.62 6.32 -9.03
CA ALA A 46 5.05 7.07 -7.85
C ALA A 46 4.32 6.55 -6.61
N ASP A 47 4.99 6.58 -5.48
CA ASP A 47 4.39 6.25 -4.18
C ASP A 47 3.17 7.13 -3.90
N ALA A 48 2.27 6.61 -3.08
CA ALA A 48 1.15 7.42 -2.61
C ALA A 48 1.67 8.62 -1.82
N VAL A 49 1.21 9.82 -2.17
CA VAL A 49 1.56 11.03 -1.44
C VAL A 49 0.60 11.20 -0.27
N PRO A 50 1.08 11.11 0.98
CA PRO A 50 0.23 11.29 2.14
C PRO A 50 -0.41 12.68 2.15
N LYS A 51 -1.71 12.70 2.41
CA LYS A 51 -2.49 13.93 2.55
C LYS A 51 -3.55 13.75 3.64
N HIS A 52 -4.01 14.85 4.19
CA HIS A 52 -5.14 14.82 5.11
C HIS A 52 -6.42 14.55 4.29
N GLU A 53 -7.10 13.44 4.58
CA GLU A 53 -8.37 13.07 3.97
C GLU A 53 -9.42 12.80 5.07
N PRO A 54 -10.69 13.13 4.83
CA PRO A 54 -11.75 12.67 5.71
C PRO A 54 -11.84 11.13 5.64
N LEU A 55 -12.30 10.53 6.74
CA LEU A 55 -12.55 9.10 6.77
C LEU A 55 -13.56 8.71 5.68
N CYS A 56 -13.33 7.55 5.06
CA CYS A 56 -14.30 6.98 4.14
C CYS A 56 -15.65 6.80 4.83
N LYS A 57 -16.73 7.10 4.12
CA LYS A 57 -18.10 6.91 4.60
C LYS A 57 -18.38 5.45 5.01
N TYR A 58 -17.75 4.52 4.33
CA TYR A 58 -17.85 3.08 4.56
C TYR A 58 -16.53 2.49 5.00
N GLY A 59 -16.55 1.27 5.54
CA GLY A 59 -15.34 0.57 5.99
C GLY A 59 -14.88 0.94 7.39
N ASN A 60 -15.38 2.00 8.03
CA ASN A 60 -14.98 2.48 9.36
C ASN A 60 -16.05 2.23 10.45
N MET A 61 -16.84 1.15 10.32
CA MET A 61 -17.80 0.76 11.34
C MET A 61 -17.07 0.38 12.66
N PRO A 62 -17.74 0.48 13.83
CA PRO A 62 -17.13 0.14 15.11
C PRO A 62 -16.62 -1.32 15.19
N SER A 63 -17.29 -2.23 14.51
CA SER A 63 -16.86 -3.60 14.33
C SER A 63 -17.46 -4.19 13.06
N TYR A 64 -16.82 -5.21 12.51
CA TYR A 64 -17.37 -5.99 11.41
C TYR A 64 -16.95 -7.46 11.53
N LYS A 65 -17.67 -8.36 10.86
CA LYS A 65 -17.44 -9.81 10.95
C LYS A 65 -17.23 -10.39 9.55
N VAL A 66 -16.13 -11.13 9.36
CA VAL A 66 -15.81 -11.83 8.11
C VAL A 66 -15.30 -13.23 8.46
N LEU A 67 -15.79 -14.25 7.77
CA LEU A 67 -15.42 -15.66 7.97
C LEU A 67 -15.47 -16.09 9.44
N GLY A 68 -16.48 -15.63 10.16
CA GLY A 68 -16.68 -15.97 11.59
C GLY A 68 -15.82 -15.16 12.57
N LYS A 69 -14.80 -14.42 12.13
CA LYS A 69 -13.94 -13.59 12.96
C LYS A 69 -14.44 -12.14 13.02
N SER A 70 -14.36 -11.54 14.21
CA SER A 70 -14.74 -10.13 14.44
C SER A 70 -13.49 -9.25 14.41
N TYR A 71 -13.61 -8.10 13.79
CA TYR A 71 -12.57 -7.08 13.66
C TYR A 71 -13.09 -5.74 14.15
N GLN A 72 -12.23 -4.97 14.81
CA GLN A 72 -12.54 -3.64 15.32
C GLN A 72 -11.62 -2.62 14.66
N PRO A 73 -12.09 -1.82 13.71
CA PRO A 73 -11.32 -0.73 13.14
C PRO A 73 -10.84 0.26 14.20
N MET A 74 -9.59 0.67 14.07
CA MET A 74 -8.96 1.67 14.94
C MET A 74 -9.53 3.06 14.64
N ARG A 75 -9.57 3.92 15.64
CA ARG A 75 -9.98 5.33 15.49
C ARG A 75 -8.85 6.22 14.96
N SER A 76 -7.60 5.79 15.17
CA SER A 76 -6.40 6.54 14.76
C SER A 76 -5.30 5.56 14.36
N ALA A 77 -4.50 5.94 13.38
CA ALA A 77 -3.29 5.22 12.97
C ALA A 77 -2.02 5.78 13.62
N VAL A 78 -2.13 6.79 14.47
CA VAL A 78 -0.97 7.42 15.13
C VAL A 78 -0.24 6.40 16.00
N GLY A 79 1.06 6.25 15.79
CA GLY A 79 1.91 5.30 16.51
C GLY A 79 1.74 3.84 16.08
N PHE A 80 0.93 3.55 15.06
CA PHE A 80 0.75 2.19 14.57
C PHE A 80 2.04 1.64 13.95
N SER A 81 2.41 0.43 14.35
CA SER A 81 3.48 -0.35 13.73
C SER A 81 3.14 -1.82 13.89
N GLU A 82 3.27 -2.57 12.82
CA GLU A 82 3.01 -4.01 12.79
C GLU A 82 4.04 -4.71 11.92
N SER A 83 4.42 -5.94 12.27
CA SER A 83 5.32 -6.79 11.50
C SER A 83 4.64 -8.11 11.23
N GLY A 84 4.76 -8.60 10.01
CA GLY A 84 4.14 -9.85 9.62
C GLY A 84 4.26 -10.11 8.11
N ILE A 85 3.47 -11.05 7.62
CA ILE A 85 3.46 -11.43 6.21
C ILE A 85 2.56 -10.47 5.44
N ALA A 86 3.11 -9.89 4.36
CA ALA A 86 2.33 -9.22 3.33
C ALA A 86 2.05 -10.16 2.17
N SER A 87 0.95 -9.92 1.50
CA SER A 87 0.67 -10.49 0.18
C SER A 87 0.13 -9.41 -0.76
N TRP A 88 -0.26 -9.78 -1.96
CA TRP A 88 -0.94 -8.86 -2.87
C TRP A 88 -2.23 -9.49 -3.38
N TYR A 89 -3.23 -8.67 -3.67
CA TYR A 89 -4.49 -9.17 -4.21
C TYR A 89 -4.52 -9.06 -5.72
N GLY A 90 -4.89 -10.18 -6.32
CA GLY A 90 -4.69 -10.46 -7.74
C GLY A 90 -5.66 -9.72 -8.67
N PRO A 91 -5.52 -9.96 -9.98
CA PRO A 91 -6.28 -9.27 -11.03
C PRO A 91 -7.79 -9.47 -10.93
N ASN A 92 -8.25 -10.53 -10.26
CA ASN A 92 -9.68 -10.82 -10.08
C ASN A 92 -10.44 -9.76 -9.27
N PHE A 93 -9.75 -8.88 -8.57
CA PHE A 93 -10.33 -7.77 -7.82
C PHE A 93 -10.30 -6.45 -8.58
N HIS A 94 -9.52 -6.34 -9.65
CA HIS A 94 -9.43 -5.12 -10.46
C HIS A 94 -10.81 -4.68 -10.97
N GLY A 95 -11.13 -3.40 -10.84
CA GLY A 95 -12.43 -2.83 -11.21
C GLY A 95 -13.54 -3.03 -10.17
N LYS A 96 -13.31 -3.82 -9.10
CA LYS A 96 -14.32 -4.01 -8.04
C LYS A 96 -14.25 -2.91 -6.97
N PRO A 97 -15.37 -2.60 -6.29
CA PRO A 97 -15.36 -1.61 -5.23
C PRO A 97 -14.59 -2.10 -4.00
N THR A 98 -13.76 -1.22 -3.44
CA THR A 98 -13.09 -1.39 -2.15
C THR A 98 -14.05 -1.10 -0.98
N SER A 99 -13.59 -1.29 0.26
CA SER A 99 -14.38 -0.93 1.45
C SER A 99 -14.62 0.58 1.57
N CYS A 100 -13.81 1.43 0.93
CA CYS A 100 -14.09 2.86 0.75
C CYS A 100 -15.09 3.17 -0.38
N MET A 101 -15.58 2.15 -1.10
CA MET A 101 -16.42 2.27 -2.30
C MET A 101 -15.70 2.95 -3.48
N GLU A 102 -14.39 2.94 -3.48
CA GLU A 102 -13.56 3.33 -4.61
C GLU A 102 -13.32 2.09 -5.49
N GLU A 103 -13.14 2.29 -6.79
CA GLU A 103 -12.74 1.19 -7.67
C GLU A 103 -11.30 0.76 -7.37
N TYR A 104 -11.09 -0.53 -7.14
CA TYR A 104 -9.77 -1.08 -6.98
C TYR A 104 -9.02 -1.08 -8.31
N ASP A 105 -7.94 -0.35 -8.36
CA ASP A 105 -6.99 -0.35 -9.46
C ASP A 105 -5.68 -0.99 -9.01
N MET A 106 -5.37 -2.17 -9.55
CA MET A 106 -4.18 -2.93 -9.19
C MET A 106 -2.86 -2.19 -9.53
N TYR A 107 -2.93 -1.17 -10.38
CA TYR A 107 -1.77 -0.36 -10.79
C TYR A 107 -1.57 0.90 -9.93
N LYS A 108 -2.42 1.18 -8.96
CA LYS A 108 -2.25 2.28 -8.00
C LYS A 108 -1.53 1.80 -6.75
N MET A 109 -0.88 2.73 -6.03
CA MET A 109 -0.19 2.45 -4.76
C MET A 109 -1.19 2.39 -3.60
N THR A 110 -1.95 1.28 -3.52
CA THR A 110 -2.99 1.05 -2.51
C THR A 110 -2.78 -0.26 -1.77
N ALA A 111 -3.50 -0.42 -0.66
CA ALA A 111 -3.47 -1.64 0.14
C ALA A 111 -4.78 -1.86 0.90
N ALA A 112 -4.98 -3.11 1.37
CA ALA A 112 -6.01 -3.50 2.30
C ALA A 112 -5.42 -3.82 3.67
N HIS A 113 -6.08 -3.37 4.75
CA HIS A 113 -5.71 -3.66 6.13
C HIS A 113 -6.95 -3.91 6.99
N LYS A 114 -6.81 -4.84 7.98
CA LYS A 114 -7.96 -5.28 8.80
C LYS A 114 -8.53 -4.17 9.66
N THR A 115 -7.69 -3.35 10.28
CA THR A 115 -8.11 -2.48 11.39
C THR A 115 -7.72 -1.01 11.25
N LEU A 116 -6.77 -0.64 10.40
CA LEU A 116 -6.42 0.77 10.20
C LEU A 116 -7.65 1.60 9.79
N PRO A 117 -7.76 2.87 10.23
CA PRO A 117 -8.78 3.77 9.70
C PRO A 117 -8.67 3.89 8.17
N LEU A 118 -9.79 3.98 7.48
CA LEU A 118 -9.80 4.17 6.02
C LEU A 118 -10.26 5.60 5.67
N PRO A 119 -9.51 6.35 4.84
CA PRO A 119 -8.20 5.97 4.35
C PRO A 119 -7.09 6.25 5.37
N SER A 120 -5.98 5.52 5.26
CA SER A 120 -4.71 5.79 5.97
C SER A 120 -3.55 5.69 4.99
N TYR A 121 -2.44 6.33 5.32
CA TYR A 121 -1.18 6.16 4.57
C TYR A 121 -0.17 5.45 5.46
N VAL A 122 0.46 4.42 4.93
CA VAL A 122 1.48 3.64 5.65
C VAL A 122 2.73 3.45 4.79
N GLU A 123 3.89 3.54 5.43
CA GLU A 123 5.14 3.08 4.85
C GLU A 123 5.23 1.57 5.08
N VAL A 124 5.40 0.82 4.00
CA VAL A 124 5.61 -0.63 4.01
C VAL A 124 7.07 -0.89 3.68
N THR A 125 7.77 -1.60 4.55
CA THR A 125 9.16 -2.00 4.35
C THR A 125 9.24 -3.51 4.19
N ASN A 126 9.83 -3.97 3.09
CA ASN A 126 10.25 -5.36 2.95
C ASN A 126 11.55 -5.53 3.75
N VAL A 127 11.50 -6.35 4.81
CA VAL A 127 12.65 -6.54 5.72
C VAL A 127 13.77 -7.40 5.14
N GLU A 128 13.51 -8.10 4.04
CA GLU A 128 14.51 -8.96 3.37
C GLU A 128 15.48 -8.14 2.51
N ASN A 129 14.98 -7.08 1.88
CA ASN A 129 15.76 -6.26 0.94
C ASN A 129 15.80 -4.76 1.29
N ASN A 130 15.12 -4.34 2.37
CA ASN A 130 14.98 -2.95 2.84
C ASN A 130 14.31 -1.99 1.85
N LYS A 131 13.65 -2.50 0.80
CA LYS A 131 12.84 -1.66 -0.08
C LYS A 131 11.62 -1.14 0.67
N LYS A 132 11.22 0.07 0.33
CA LYS A 132 10.10 0.77 0.97
C LYS A 132 9.17 1.36 -0.06
N VAL A 133 7.90 1.38 0.28
CA VAL A 133 6.86 2.08 -0.49
C VAL A 133 5.87 2.75 0.46
N VAL A 134 5.27 3.83 0.01
CA VAL A 134 4.11 4.41 0.69
C VAL A 134 2.85 4.03 -0.07
N VAL A 135 1.88 3.48 0.65
CA VAL A 135 0.58 3.07 0.09
C VAL A 135 -0.57 3.73 0.82
N ARG A 136 -1.66 3.96 0.09
CA ARG A 136 -2.94 4.40 0.66
C ARG A 136 -3.80 3.18 0.97
N VAL A 137 -4.07 2.96 2.24
CA VAL A 137 -4.96 1.89 2.71
C VAL A 137 -6.41 2.35 2.53
N ASN A 138 -7.14 1.74 1.61
CA ASN A 138 -8.52 2.10 1.28
C ASN A 138 -9.47 0.89 1.28
N ASP A 139 -8.98 -0.28 1.72
CA ASP A 139 -9.77 -1.50 1.72
C ASP A 139 -9.57 -2.33 3.00
N ARG A 140 -10.48 -3.31 3.22
CA ARG A 140 -10.48 -4.26 4.32
C ARG A 140 -9.95 -5.63 3.87
N GLY A 141 -9.10 -6.21 4.69
CA GLY A 141 -8.41 -7.47 4.50
C GLY A 141 -6.97 -7.35 5.00
N PRO A 142 -6.15 -8.38 4.82
CA PRO A 142 -6.46 -9.75 4.38
C PRO A 142 -7.25 -10.54 5.43
N PHE A 143 -8.12 -11.43 4.97
CA PHE A 143 -8.90 -12.31 5.88
C PHE A 143 -8.29 -13.72 5.98
N HIS A 144 -7.19 -13.98 5.30
CA HIS A 144 -6.36 -15.17 5.50
C HIS A 144 -5.50 -15.04 6.76
N GLU A 145 -5.28 -16.15 7.45
CA GLU A 145 -4.44 -16.18 8.65
C GLU A 145 -2.98 -15.86 8.33
N GLY A 146 -2.29 -15.25 9.30
CA GLY A 146 -0.87 -14.92 9.22
C GLY A 146 -0.54 -13.69 8.38
N ARG A 147 -1.44 -13.21 7.52
CA ARG A 147 -1.21 -12.00 6.72
C ARG A 147 -1.68 -10.75 7.46
N ILE A 148 -0.90 -9.68 7.35
CA ILE A 148 -1.22 -8.39 7.98
C ILE A 148 -1.72 -7.35 6.98
N ILE A 149 -1.24 -7.38 5.73
CA ILE A 149 -1.57 -6.43 4.67
C ILE A 149 -1.64 -7.16 3.32
N ASP A 150 -2.58 -6.75 2.49
CA ASP A 150 -2.60 -7.11 1.07
C ASP A 150 -2.30 -5.85 0.25
N LEU A 151 -1.26 -5.91 -0.56
CA LEU A 151 -0.80 -4.82 -1.40
C LEU A 151 -1.47 -4.88 -2.77
N SER A 152 -1.57 -3.74 -3.44
CA SER A 152 -1.81 -3.73 -4.88
C SER A 152 -0.64 -4.38 -5.63
N TYR A 153 -0.87 -4.76 -6.88
CA TYR A 153 0.18 -5.30 -7.74
C TYR A 153 1.40 -4.36 -7.83
N SER A 154 1.17 -3.07 -8.14
CA SER A 154 2.26 -2.10 -8.26
C SER A 154 3.04 -1.90 -6.95
N ALA A 155 2.36 -1.91 -5.81
CA ALA A 155 3.02 -1.77 -4.51
C ALA A 155 3.88 -3.01 -4.19
N ALA A 156 3.34 -4.21 -4.43
CA ALA A 156 4.09 -5.46 -4.24
C ALA A 156 5.29 -5.53 -5.17
N TRP A 157 5.10 -5.19 -6.45
CA TRP A 157 6.16 -5.13 -7.45
C TRP A 157 7.34 -4.24 -7.06
N LYS A 158 7.08 -3.05 -6.49
CA LYS A 158 8.14 -2.14 -6.03
C LYS A 158 8.92 -2.67 -4.83
N LEU A 159 8.30 -3.54 -4.03
CA LEU A 159 8.94 -4.14 -2.86
C LEU A 159 9.73 -5.42 -3.19
N ASP A 160 9.49 -5.99 -4.40
CA ASP A 160 10.12 -7.22 -4.91
C ASP A 160 9.62 -8.48 -4.23
#